data_ded7353d603f50bd4163d4f49bd5d917
#
_entry.id   ded7353d603f50bd4163d4f49bd5d917
#
_cell.length_a   1.000
_cell.length_b   1.000
_cell.length_c   1.000
_cell.angle_alpha   90.00
_cell.angle_beta   90.00
_cell.angle_gamma   90.00
#
_symmetry.space_group_name_H-M   'P 1'
#
loop_
_entity.id
_entity.type
_entity.pdbx_description
1 polymer ?
#
loop_
_entity_poly.entity_id
_entity_poly.type
_entity_poly.pdbx_seq_one_letter_code
_entity_poly.pdbx_strand_id
1 'polypeptide(L)'
;MTERYPLSLNAVNVVCFKIDWDERALKVLLIKRNITPQKNKWSLPGGFVNVDETVEDSALRKFIEETGIAPSYLSQVRTYSDSKRDIRDVGKYKVRVVTTSFIGIYTFDK
;
A
#
# COMPACT_ATOMS: atom_id res chain seq x y z
N MET A 1 -6.73 -12.18 34.89
CA MET A 1 -6.50 -12.28 33.46
C MET A 1 -5.52 -11.23 32.99
N THR A 2 -4.65 -11.60 32.12
CA THR A 2 -3.64 -10.66 31.62
C THR A 2 -4.09 -10.15 30.25
N GLU A 3 -4.18 -8.85 30.15
CA GLU A 3 -4.46 -8.25 28.84
C GLU A 3 -3.21 -8.25 27.99
N ARG A 4 -3.39 -8.47 26.73
CA ARG A 4 -2.28 -8.60 25.83
C ARG A 4 -2.53 -7.75 24.60
N TYR A 5 -1.56 -6.89 24.32
CA TYR A 5 -1.63 -5.98 23.19
C TYR A 5 -0.43 -6.26 22.29
N PRO A 6 -0.50 -7.36 21.52
CA PRO A 6 0.64 -7.74 20.72
C PRO A 6 0.92 -6.67 19.66
N LEU A 7 2.18 -6.53 19.35
CA LEU A 7 2.59 -5.57 18.33
C LEU A 7 2.11 -6.04 16.96
N SER A 8 1.85 -5.10 16.11
CA SER A 8 1.55 -5.38 14.71
C SER A 8 2.35 -4.44 13.83
N LEU A 9 2.56 -4.82 12.60
CA LEU A 9 3.14 -3.97 11.59
C LEU A 9 2.03 -3.25 10.88
N ASN A 10 2.27 -2.00 10.52
CA ASN A 10 1.30 -1.21 9.77
C ASN A 10 1.82 -1.01 8.36
N ALA A 11 0.96 -1.26 7.40
CA ALA A 11 1.30 -1.12 6.00
C ALA A 11 0.22 -0.34 5.27
N VAL A 12 0.56 0.17 4.11
CA VAL A 12 -0.37 0.88 3.24
C VAL A 12 -0.24 0.32 1.84
N ASN A 13 -1.32 0.41 1.07
CA ASN A 13 -1.23 0.26 -0.38
C ASN A 13 -2.16 1.25 -1.05
N VAL A 14 -1.93 1.47 -2.33
CA VAL A 14 -2.67 2.48 -3.09
C VAL A 14 -3.21 1.84 -4.35
N VAL A 15 -4.53 1.92 -4.52
CA VAL A 15 -5.18 1.53 -5.78
C VAL A 15 -5.35 2.81 -6.57
N CYS A 16 -4.46 3.05 -7.51
CA CYS A 16 -4.46 4.30 -8.26
C CYS A 16 -5.01 4.08 -9.65
N PHE A 17 -6.02 4.85 -9.98
CA PHE A 17 -6.68 4.76 -11.26
C PHE A 17 -6.23 5.89 -12.18
N LYS A 18 -6.18 5.55 -13.46
CA LYS A 18 -5.92 6.50 -14.51
C LYS A 18 -6.98 6.31 -15.59
N ILE A 19 -7.55 7.40 -16.06
CA ILE A 19 -8.48 7.34 -17.18
C ILE A 19 -7.68 7.46 -18.47
N ASP A 20 -7.78 6.44 -19.30
CA ASP A 20 -7.14 6.44 -20.61
C ASP A 20 -8.20 6.80 -21.62
N TRP A 21 -8.17 8.06 -22.07
CA TRP A 21 -9.20 8.57 -22.96
C TRP A 21 -9.12 7.94 -24.36
N ASP A 22 -7.91 7.59 -24.80
CA ASP A 22 -7.74 6.99 -26.11
C ASP A 22 -8.38 5.61 -26.17
N GLU A 23 -8.17 4.82 -25.13
CA GLU A 23 -8.74 3.48 -25.05
C GLU A 23 -10.09 3.44 -24.40
N ARG A 24 -10.52 4.58 -23.84
CA ARG A 24 -11.80 4.69 -23.11
C ARG A 24 -11.86 3.64 -22.01
N ALA A 25 -10.78 3.55 -21.25
CA ALA A 25 -10.62 2.53 -20.22
C ALA A 25 -10.16 3.14 -18.93
N LEU A 26 -10.55 2.51 -17.84
CA LEU A 26 -10.04 2.85 -16.52
C LEU A 26 -8.94 1.86 -16.21
N LYS A 27 -7.74 2.36 -15.95
CA LYS A 27 -6.58 1.52 -15.73
C LYS A 27 -6.09 1.67 -14.29
N VAL A 28 -5.52 0.59 -13.79
CA VAL A 28 -4.94 0.56 -12.44
C VAL A 28 -3.43 0.52 -12.57
N LEU A 29 -2.76 1.33 -11.77
CA LEU A 29 -1.31 1.39 -11.79
C LEU A 29 -0.75 0.30 -10.90
N LEU A 30 0.10 -0.54 -11.48
CA LEU A 30 0.79 -1.60 -10.76
C LEU A 30 2.28 -1.43 -10.92
N ILE A 31 3.03 -1.95 -9.96
CA ILE A 31 4.47 -1.99 -10.04
C ILE A 31 4.93 -3.44 -10.13
N LYS A 32 6.06 -3.64 -10.78
CA LYS A 32 6.64 -4.96 -10.88
C LYS A 32 7.72 -5.08 -9.81
N ARG A 33 7.58 -6.09 -8.96
CA ARG A 33 8.53 -6.27 -7.88
C ARG A 33 9.88 -6.69 -8.44
N ASN A 34 10.94 -6.11 -7.88
CA ASN A 34 12.30 -6.46 -8.30
C ASN A 34 13.09 -7.15 -7.20
N ILE A 35 12.43 -7.50 -6.10
CA ILE A 35 13.07 -8.21 -4.98
C ILE A 35 12.20 -9.36 -4.55
N THR A 36 12.81 -10.34 -3.89
CA THR A 36 12.08 -11.46 -3.29
C THR A 36 11.39 -10.99 -2.01
N PRO A 37 10.30 -11.64 -1.60
CA PRO A 37 9.57 -12.66 -2.34
C PRO A 37 8.75 -12.05 -3.46
N GLN A 38 8.23 -12.88 -4.34
CA GLN A 38 7.35 -12.44 -5.42
C GLN A 38 8.05 -11.57 -6.46
N LYS A 39 9.37 -11.79 -6.64
CA LYS A 39 10.12 -11.07 -7.67
C LYS A 39 9.47 -11.27 -9.03
N ASN A 40 9.36 -10.20 -9.81
CA ASN A 40 8.76 -10.17 -11.14
C ASN A 40 7.23 -10.30 -11.14
N LYS A 41 6.59 -10.26 -9.98
CA LYS A 41 5.15 -10.21 -9.90
C LYS A 41 4.68 -8.76 -9.86
N TRP A 42 3.48 -8.54 -10.30
CA TRP A 42 2.86 -7.22 -10.24
C TRP A 42 2.17 -7.02 -8.90
N SER A 43 2.25 -5.82 -8.38
CA SER A 43 1.61 -5.51 -7.09
C SER A 43 1.18 -4.05 -7.06
N LEU A 44 0.30 -3.75 -6.11
CA LEU A 44 -0.07 -2.37 -5.85
C LEU A 44 1.11 -1.65 -5.20
N PRO A 45 1.29 -0.36 -5.50
CA PRO A 45 2.27 0.44 -4.74
C PRO A 45 1.94 0.42 -3.27
N GLY A 46 2.96 0.36 -2.41
CA GLY A 46 2.74 0.37 -0.98
C GLY A 46 3.97 -0.07 -0.22
N GLY A 47 3.82 -0.19 1.08
CA GLY A 47 4.90 -0.60 1.95
C GLY A 47 4.55 -0.35 3.40
N PHE A 48 5.55 -0.46 4.26
CA PHE A 48 5.35 -0.31 5.69
C PHE A 48 5.39 1.16 6.11
N VAL A 49 4.61 1.46 7.15
CA VAL A 49 4.53 2.79 7.72
C VAL A 49 5.69 2.97 8.70
N ASN A 50 6.40 4.09 8.59
CA ASN A 50 7.45 4.42 9.53
C ASN A 50 6.86 4.89 10.85
N VAL A 51 7.64 4.78 11.92
CA VAL A 51 7.14 5.07 13.28
C VAL A 51 6.70 6.52 13.45
N ASP A 52 7.22 7.43 12.64
CA ASP A 52 6.90 8.86 12.76
C ASP A 52 6.03 9.37 11.62
N GLU A 53 5.37 8.46 10.90
CA GLU A 53 4.49 8.81 9.79
C GLU A 53 3.05 8.46 10.11
N THR A 54 2.12 9.25 9.56
CA THR A 54 0.73 8.82 9.50
C THR A 54 0.58 7.85 8.33
N VAL A 55 -0.55 7.12 8.29
CA VAL A 55 -0.80 6.24 7.14
C VAL A 55 -0.93 7.06 5.85
N GLU A 56 -1.50 8.28 5.95
CA GLU A 56 -1.61 9.16 4.79
C GLU A 56 -0.25 9.57 4.25
N ASP A 57 0.66 9.96 5.14
CA ASP A 57 2.00 10.34 4.73
C ASP A 57 2.73 9.17 4.10
N SER A 58 2.57 8.00 4.69
CA SER A 58 3.24 6.80 4.21
C SER A 58 2.72 6.39 2.83
N ALA A 59 1.40 6.47 2.63
CA ALA A 59 0.82 6.12 1.34
C ALA A 59 1.35 7.03 0.24
N LEU A 60 1.40 8.32 0.51
CA LEU A 60 1.91 9.28 -0.48
C LEU A 60 3.39 9.04 -0.75
N ARG A 61 4.18 8.87 0.31
CA ARG A 61 5.62 8.66 0.17
C ARG A 61 5.92 7.40 -0.66
N LYS A 62 5.29 6.29 -0.27
CA LYS A 62 5.57 5.02 -0.97
C LYS A 62 5.10 5.08 -2.41
N PHE A 63 3.96 5.71 -2.66
CA PHE A 63 3.45 5.81 -4.02
C PHE A 63 4.44 6.58 -4.89
N ILE A 64 4.92 7.73 -4.42
CA ILE A 64 5.87 8.54 -5.19
C ILE A 64 7.20 7.81 -5.36
N GLU A 65 7.69 7.15 -4.29
CA GLU A 65 8.94 6.41 -4.38
C GLU A 65 8.88 5.33 -5.44
N GLU A 66 7.77 4.63 -5.51
CA GLU A 66 7.68 3.45 -6.36
C GLU A 66 7.22 3.74 -7.78
N THR A 67 6.50 4.82 -7.99
CA THR A 67 5.96 5.13 -9.32
C THR A 67 6.58 6.37 -9.94
N GLY A 68 7.16 7.26 -9.14
CA GLY A 68 7.65 8.54 -9.64
C GLY A 68 6.54 9.52 -9.97
N ILE A 69 5.30 9.24 -9.57
CA ILE A 69 4.14 10.02 -9.92
C ILE A 69 3.52 10.58 -8.64
N ALA A 70 3.10 11.85 -8.69
CA ALA A 70 2.31 12.43 -7.60
C ALA A 70 0.84 12.28 -7.97
N PRO A 71 0.03 11.63 -7.11
CA PRO A 71 -1.38 11.45 -7.44
C PRO A 71 -2.12 12.78 -7.32
N SER A 72 -3.17 12.93 -8.13
CA SER A 72 -4.02 14.11 -8.06
C SER A 72 -4.97 14.05 -6.88
N TYR A 73 -5.24 12.86 -6.40
CA TYR A 73 -6.19 12.61 -5.33
C TYR A 73 -5.77 11.35 -4.59
N LEU A 74 -5.89 11.37 -3.28
CA LEU A 74 -5.53 10.21 -2.46
C LEU A 74 -6.45 10.22 -1.24
N SER A 75 -7.20 9.14 -1.04
CA SER A 75 -8.16 9.05 0.05
C SER A 75 -8.18 7.65 0.62
N GLN A 76 -8.29 7.56 1.93
CA GLN A 76 -8.35 6.29 2.63
C GLN A 76 -9.67 5.59 2.34
N VAL A 77 -9.62 4.30 2.09
CA VAL A 77 -10.78 3.51 1.78
C VAL A 77 -11.13 2.55 2.91
N ARG A 78 -10.17 1.74 3.32
CA ARG A 78 -10.45 0.69 4.29
C ARG A 78 -9.17 0.19 4.94
N THR A 79 -9.31 -0.31 6.16
CA THR A 79 -8.22 -0.99 6.86
C THR A 79 -8.54 -2.48 6.96
N TYR A 80 -7.58 -3.30 6.62
CA TYR A 80 -7.69 -4.75 6.68
C TYR A 80 -6.83 -5.23 7.85
N SER A 81 -7.47 -5.82 8.85
CA SER A 81 -6.79 -6.13 10.09
C SER A 81 -7.02 -7.56 10.57
N ASP A 82 -7.55 -8.43 9.73
CA ASP A 82 -7.78 -9.81 10.10
C ASP A 82 -6.47 -10.44 10.56
N SER A 83 -6.50 -11.11 11.71
CA SER A 83 -5.30 -11.61 12.35
C SER A 83 -4.61 -12.74 11.59
N LYS A 84 -5.30 -13.32 10.61
CA LYS A 84 -4.74 -14.42 9.83
C LYS A 84 -4.47 -14.08 8.38
N ARG A 85 -4.69 -12.82 8.00
CA ARG A 85 -4.59 -12.43 6.59
C ARG A 85 -3.14 -12.28 6.13
N ASP A 86 -2.32 -11.66 6.96
CA ASP A 86 -0.94 -11.36 6.56
C ASP A 86 -0.08 -11.44 7.81
N ILE A 87 0.71 -12.48 7.89
CA ILE A 87 1.54 -12.77 9.05
C ILE A 87 2.99 -12.70 8.61
N ARG A 88 3.80 -11.95 9.35
CA ARG A 88 5.21 -11.81 9.06
C ARG A 88 6.04 -12.27 10.25
N ASP A 89 7.23 -12.73 9.95
CA ASP A 89 8.19 -13.10 10.98
C ASP A 89 9.01 -11.89 11.36
N VAL A 90 9.04 -11.56 12.66
CA VAL A 90 9.88 -10.50 13.18
C VAL A 90 10.67 -11.13 14.33
N GLY A 91 11.93 -11.45 14.06
CA GLY A 91 12.72 -12.23 15.00
C GLY A 91 12.06 -13.57 15.24
N LYS A 92 11.79 -13.90 16.50
CA LYS A 92 11.12 -15.14 16.85
C LYS A 92 9.62 -15.00 16.95
N TYR A 93 9.07 -13.84 16.63
CA TYR A 93 7.66 -13.57 16.78
C TYR A 93 6.96 -13.58 15.43
N LYS A 94 5.70 -14.02 15.45
CA LYS A 94 4.84 -13.89 14.30
C LYS A 94 3.93 -12.70 14.54
N VAL A 95 3.95 -11.77 13.60
CA VAL A 95 3.30 -10.47 13.77
C VAL A 95 2.34 -10.26 12.61
N ARG A 96 1.12 -9.86 12.93
CA ARG A 96 0.16 -9.58 11.84
C ARG A 96 0.45 -8.21 11.25
N VAL A 97 0.07 -8.07 10.00
CA VAL A 97 0.18 -6.79 9.30
C VAL A 97 -1.21 -6.20 9.17
N VAL A 98 -1.36 -4.98 9.63
CA VAL A 98 -2.59 -4.20 9.46
C VAL A 98 -2.37 -3.29 8.28
N THR A 99 -3.16 -3.43 7.23
CA THR A 99 -2.97 -2.69 5.98
C THR A 99 -4.11 -1.70 5.77
N THR A 100 -3.76 -0.45 5.54
CA THR A 100 -4.73 0.57 5.17
C THR A 100 -4.61 0.83 3.68
N SER A 101 -5.71 0.70 2.97
CA SER A 101 -5.76 0.90 1.53
C SER A 101 -6.28 2.27 1.19
N PHE A 102 -5.67 2.86 0.18
CA PHE A 102 -6.03 4.18 -0.32
C PHE A 102 -6.45 4.06 -1.78
N ILE A 103 -7.36 4.93 -2.19
CA ILE A 103 -7.68 5.09 -3.60
C ILE A 103 -7.02 6.38 -4.07
N GLY A 104 -6.41 6.30 -5.23
CA GLY A 104 -5.76 7.44 -5.84
C GLY A 104 -6.22 7.65 -7.26
N ILE A 105 -6.02 8.84 -7.76
CA ILE A 105 -6.32 9.17 -9.15
C ILE A 105 -5.11 9.89 -9.72
N TYR A 106 -4.72 9.46 -10.91
CA TYR A 106 -3.64 10.07 -11.64
C TYR A 106 -4.21 10.63 -12.93
N THR A 107 -4.04 11.92 -13.14
CA THR A 107 -4.47 12.56 -14.37
C THR A 107 -3.26 12.95 -15.17
N PHE A 108 -3.30 12.67 -16.45
CA PHE A 108 -2.30 13.12 -17.37
C PHE A 108 -2.64 14.50 -17.78
N ASP A 109 -1.64 15.33 -17.66
CA ASP A 109 -1.77 16.58 -18.29
C ASP A 109 -1.23 16.46 -19.64
N LYS A 110 -1.86 16.42 -20.53
CA LYS A 110 -1.26 16.29 -21.70
C LYS A 110 -1.52 17.09 -22.73
#